data_21c30ccea1afd73ad8bb86499668c8ec
#
_entry.id   21c30ccea1afd73ad8bb86499668c8ec
#
_cell.length_a   1.000
_cell.length_b   1.000
_cell.length_c   1.000
_cell.angle_alpha   90.00
_cell.angle_beta   90.00
_cell.angle_gamma   90.00
#
_symmetry.space_group_name_H-M   'P 1'
#
loop_
_entity.id
_entity.type
_entity.pdbx_description
1 polymer ?
#
loop_
_entity_poly.entity_id
_entity_poly.type
_entity_poly.pdbx_seq_one_letter_code
_entity_poly.pdbx_strand_id
1 'polypeptide(L)'
;DLPKFKEAASANKWAWAQEDVAEDDDQVPTKVKYGKVSGLIQPVFDILGILPGYRESDISLWFFLFFTLFFAMIIGDAGYGMLILIGTIVFAVKTKGEKKYSNIVYLLFVLSIATVIWGAITGTWFGMESAMNVPFLKALVIPSFANYPDYFGVTALAQQNMIMKFSFSVGAIQMALGSLISIKKKIAEKNLSWVADLGWLVAIVAMYLLSLYLVIGESINITPVFAMIGVAFLLVVLFGAMSPDRTFAQGLKAGLADAFTVFLNTISCFGNVMSYIRLFAVGMAGLAISQSFNGIAAGFHGPLIILAVVVVLIGHGLNIIMCFLSVVVHGVRLNVLEFSGQAGLEWTGIAYEPFKVNDKIIK
;
A
#
# COMPACT_ATOMS: atom_id res chain seq x y z
N ASP A 1 33.80 10.98 -8.54
CA ASP A 1 34.45 10.58 -9.81
C ASP A 1 34.71 11.75 -10.78
N LEU A 2 34.37 12.99 -10.40
CA LEU A 2 34.58 14.20 -11.21
C LEU A 2 36.04 14.41 -11.64
N PRO A 3 37.07 14.18 -10.78
CA PRO A 3 38.47 14.31 -11.18
C PRO A 3 38.86 13.34 -12.31
N LYS A 4 38.39 12.08 -12.23
CA LYS A 4 38.64 11.07 -13.26
C LYS A 4 37.94 11.41 -14.58
N PHE A 5 36.75 11.99 -14.52
CA PHE A 5 36.04 12.46 -15.70
C PHE A 5 36.78 13.62 -16.37
N LYS A 6 37.26 14.61 -15.59
CA LYS A 6 38.06 15.72 -16.10
C LYS A 6 39.34 15.28 -16.79
N GLU A 7 40.03 14.30 -16.20
CA GLU A 7 41.24 13.72 -16.78
C GLU A 7 40.95 13.00 -18.08
N ALA A 8 39.91 12.16 -18.13
CA ALA A 8 39.50 11.48 -19.34
C ALA A 8 39.02 12.45 -20.44
N ALA A 9 38.27 13.51 -20.07
CA ALA A 9 37.81 14.53 -21.00
C ALA A 9 38.98 15.31 -21.61
N SER A 10 39.98 15.67 -20.79
CA SER A 10 41.19 16.33 -21.26
C SER A 10 42.04 15.46 -22.19
N ALA A 11 42.18 14.18 -21.84
CA ALA A 11 42.93 13.20 -22.66
C ALA A 11 42.29 12.98 -24.04
N ASN A 12 40.95 13.00 -24.10
CA ASN A 12 40.20 12.76 -25.35
C ASN A 12 39.77 14.06 -26.05
N LYS A 13 40.15 15.23 -25.54
CA LYS A 13 39.77 16.56 -26.06
C LYS A 13 38.25 16.76 -26.14
N TRP A 14 37.50 16.24 -25.16
CA TRP A 14 36.07 16.46 -25.08
C TRP A 14 35.76 17.84 -24.45
N ALA A 15 34.82 18.55 -25.05
CA ALA A 15 34.22 19.72 -24.40
C ALA A 15 33.25 19.21 -23.33
N TRP A 16 33.32 19.78 -22.15
CA TRP A 16 32.43 19.47 -21.04
C TRP A 16 32.07 20.74 -20.27
N ALA A 17 30.89 20.77 -19.73
CA ALA A 17 30.42 21.81 -18.84
C ALA A 17 29.85 21.15 -17.56
N GLN A 18 29.97 21.85 -16.46
CA GLN A 18 29.38 21.43 -15.18
C GLN A 18 28.57 22.61 -14.68
N GLU A 19 27.30 22.36 -14.41
CA GLU A 19 26.39 23.30 -13.76
C GLU A 19 25.87 22.62 -12.48
N ASP A 20 25.77 23.41 -11.42
CA ASP A 20 25.12 22.97 -10.20
C ASP A 20 23.60 23.03 -10.42
N VAL A 21 22.89 22.09 -9.80
CA VAL A 21 21.43 22.01 -9.92
C VAL A 21 20.80 23.27 -9.36
N ALA A 22 20.02 23.98 -10.17
CA ALA A 22 19.24 25.13 -9.71
C ALA A 22 18.22 24.72 -8.64
N GLU A 23 17.96 25.63 -7.69
CA GLU A 23 17.02 25.32 -6.59
C GLU A 23 15.60 25.05 -7.07
N ASP A 24 15.21 25.55 -8.25
CA ASP A 24 13.89 25.44 -8.85
C ASP A 24 13.82 24.37 -9.95
N ASP A 25 14.88 23.58 -10.18
CA ASP A 25 14.87 22.55 -11.23
C ASP A 25 14.27 21.25 -10.70
N ASP A 26 13.07 20.93 -11.18
CA ASP A 26 12.36 19.70 -10.87
C ASP A 26 12.76 18.51 -11.79
N GLN A 27 13.53 18.77 -12.87
CA GLN A 27 13.94 17.76 -13.85
C GLN A 27 15.30 17.13 -13.57
N VAL A 28 15.69 17.05 -12.31
CA VAL A 28 16.98 16.47 -11.91
C VAL A 28 16.91 14.95 -11.91
N PRO A 29 17.81 14.25 -12.66
CA PRO A 29 17.88 12.80 -12.62
C PRO A 29 18.15 12.28 -11.21
N THR A 30 17.27 11.43 -10.72
CA THR A 30 17.31 10.90 -9.36
C THR A 30 17.90 9.49 -9.32
N LYS A 31 18.90 9.29 -8.47
CA LYS A 31 19.44 7.96 -8.14
C LYS A 31 19.12 7.64 -6.69
N VAL A 32 18.12 6.78 -6.48
CA VAL A 32 17.75 6.35 -5.14
C VAL A 32 18.70 5.24 -4.68
N LYS A 33 19.22 5.36 -3.47
CA LYS A 33 20.00 4.32 -2.80
C LYS A 33 19.12 3.66 -1.75
N TYR A 34 18.52 2.55 -2.11
CA TYR A 34 17.68 1.78 -1.20
C TYR A 34 18.49 1.10 -0.09
N GLY A 35 17.91 1.01 1.10
CA GLY A 35 18.41 0.18 2.19
C GLY A 35 18.20 -1.32 1.89
N LYS A 36 18.74 -2.20 2.73
CA LYS A 36 18.61 -3.66 2.53
C LYS A 36 17.16 -4.14 2.54
N VAL A 37 16.31 -3.56 3.37
CA VAL A 37 14.89 -3.93 3.48
C VAL A 37 14.03 -3.12 2.51
N SER A 38 14.22 -1.80 2.46
CA SER A 38 13.46 -0.93 1.54
C SER A 38 13.73 -1.24 0.07
N GLY A 39 14.89 -1.81 -0.26
CA GLY A 39 15.21 -2.24 -1.62
C GLY A 39 14.42 -3.46 -2.11
N LEU A 40 13.74 -4.17 -1.23
CA LEU A 40 12.89 -5.30 -1.63
C LEU A 40 11.66 -4.85 -2.43
N ILE A 41 11.21 -3.61 -2.25
CA ILE A 41 10.06 -3.07 -3.01
C ILE A 41 10.44 -2.56 -4.41
N GLN A 42 11.74 -2.39 -4.68
CA GLN A 42 12.24 -1.88 -5.96
C GLN A 42 11.63 -2.58 -7.19
N PRO A 43 11.49 -3.91 -7.26
CA PRO A 43 10.85 -4.57 -8.40
C PRO A 43 9.42 -4.10 -8.67
N VAL A 44 8.68 -3.72 -7.63
CA VAL A 44 7.33 -3.17 -7.77
C VAL A 44 7.39 -1.76 -8.35
N PHE A 45 8.30 -0.91 -7.87
CA PHE A 45 8.51 0.43 -8.41
C PHE A 45 8.96 0.40 -9.87
N ASP A 46 9.86 -0.52 -10.24
CA ASP A 46 10.34 -0.71 -11.60
C ASP A 46 9.20 -1.14 -12.56
N ILE A 47 8.30 -2.03 -12.10
CA ILE A 47 7.12 -2.47 -12.90
C ILE A 47 6.11 -1.33 -13.05
N LEU A 48 5.92 -0.51 -12.01
CA LEU A 48 4.99 0.61 -12.02
C LEU A 48 5.55 1.84 -12.74
N GLY A 49 6.87 1.88 -12.99
CA GLY A 49 7.54 3.03 -13.56
C GLY A 49 7.54 4.27 -12.65
N ILE A 50 7.45 4.07 -11.33
CA ILE A 50 7.40 5.17 -10.35
C ILE A 50 8.78 5.36 -9.69
N LEU A 51 9.19 6.62 -9.60
CA LEU A 51 10.43 7.01 -8.96
C LEU A 51 10.17 8.30 -8.15
N PRO A 52 10.61 8.37 -6.88
CA PRO A 52 10.49 9.61 -6.12
C PRO A 52 11.33 10.72 -6.73
N GLY A 53 10.84 11.95 -6.70
CA GLY A 53 11.54 13.14 -7.15
C GLY A 53 12.78 13.43 -6.30
N TYR A 54 13.71 14.24 -6.83
CA TYR A 54 14.99 14.55 -6.18
C TYR A 54 14.83 15.12 -4.75
N ARG A 55 13.77 15.91 -4.52
CA ARG A 55 13.46 16.54 -3.22
C ARG A 55 12.42 15.79 -2.40
N GLU A 56 11.91 14.69 -2.91
CA GLU A 56 10.89 13.89 -2.22
C GLU A 56 11.52 13.02 -1.13
N SER A 57 10.74 12.75 -0.08
CA SER A 57 11.17 11.88 1.00
C SER A 57 11.08 10.41 0.59
N ASP A 58 12.05 9.59 0.98
CA ASP A 58 11.99 8.15 0.75
C ASP A 58 10.97 7.49 1.68
N ILE A 59 9.88 7.03 1.12
CA ILE A 59 8.83 6.27 1.83
C ILE A 59 8.87 4.77 1.54
N SER A 60 9.90 4.28 0.85
CA SER A 60 9.99 2.89 0.35
C SER A 60 9.79 1.83 1.45
N LEU A 61 10.31 2.09 2.67
CA LEU A 61 10.13 1.16 3.80
C LEU A 61 8.66 1.05 4.23
N TRP A 62 7.98 2.18 4.37
CA TRP A 62 6.57 2.22 4.75
C TRP A 62 5.69 1.65 3.65
N PHE A 63 5.98 1.99 2.41
CA PHE A 63 5.32 1.40 1.24
C PHE A 63 5.43 -0.12 1.26
N PHE A 64 6.64 -0.67 1.48
CA PHE A 64 6.87 -2.11 1.55
C PHE A 64 6.06 -2.79 2.66
N LEU A 65 6.03 -2.21 3.87
CA LEU A 65 5.30 -2.76 5.00
C LEU A 65 3.79 -2.82 4.74
N PHE A 66 3.20 -1.71 4.30
CA PHE A 66 1.77 -1.66 4.01
C PHE A 66 1.40 -2.47 2.78
N PHE A 67 2.23 -2.46 1.73
CA PHE A 67 2.02 -3.31 0.55
C PHE A 67 2.00 -4.79 0.92
N THR A 68 2.91 -5.23 1.78
CA THR A 68 2.95 -6.61 2.28
C THR A 68 1.68 -6.97 3.03
N LEU A 69 1.19 -6.08 3.90
CA LEU A 69 -0.05 -6.30 4.64
C LEU A 69 -1.27 -6.34 3.70
N PHE A 70 -1.36 -5.42 2.74
CA PHE A 70 -2.48 -5.38 1.79
C PHE A 70 -2.48 -6.60 0.88
N PHE A 71 -1.31 -7.03 0.42
CA PHE A 71 -1.16 -8.26 -0.34
C PHE A 71 -1.72 -9.45 0.42
N ALA A 72 -1.33 -9.59 1.70
CA ALA A 72 -1.80 -10.67 2.55
C ALA A 72 -3.32 -10.61 2.79
N MET A 73 -3.89 -9.42 3.02
CA MET A 73 -5.33 -9.23 3.25
C MET A 73 -6.16 -9.47 1.98
N ILE A 74 -5.69 -9.04 0.81
CA ILE A 74 -6.40 -9.17 -0.46
C ILE A 74 -6.46 -10.63 -0.91
N ILE A 75 -5.33 -11.37 -0.82
CA ILE A 75 -5.31 -12.80 -1.15
C ILE A 75 -6.05 -13.60 -0.08
N GLY A 76 -5.83 -13.29 1.19
CA GLY A 76 -6.61 -13.75 2.33
C GLY A 76 -6.58 -15.24 2.63
N ASP A 77 -5.86 -16.08 1.87
CA ASP A 77 -5.91 -17.53 1.93
C ASP A 77 -4.51 -18.14 2.12
N ALA A 78 -4.32 -18.90 3.20
CA ALA A 78 -3.05 -19.55 3.53
C ALA A 78 -2.65 -20.61 2.49
N GLY A 79 -3.61 -21.30 1.89
CA GLY A 79 -3.36 -22.27 0.83
C GLY A 79 -2.75 -21.63 -0.41
N TYR A 80 -3.27 -20.47 -0.82
CA TYR A 80 -2.68 -19.69 -1.92
C TYR A 80 -1.31 -19.12 -1.54
N GLY A 81 -1.17 -18.66 -0.28
CA GLY A 81 0.13 -18.24 0.25
C GLY A 81 1.19 -19.33 0.16
N MET A 82 0.83 -20.58 0.51
CA MET A 82 1.71 -21.75 0.36
C MET A 82 2.04 -22.08 -1.09
N LEU A 83 1.09 -21.97 -2.02
CA LEU A 83 1.36 -22.17 -3.45
C LEU A 83 2.36 -21.13 -3.98
N ILE A 84 2.20 -19.86 -3.61
CA ILE A 84 3.13 -18.79 -3.97
C ILE A 84 4.52 -19.07 -3.37
N LEU A 85 4.58 -19.52 -2.10
CA LEU A 85 5.83 -19.86 -1.42
C LEU A 85 6.58 -21.00 -2.12
N ILE A 86 5.88 -22.07 -2.47
CA ILE A 86 6.45 -23.20 -3.20
C ILE A 86 6.95 -22.74 -4.58
N GLY A 87 6.13 -21.96 -5.31
CA GLY A 87 6.53 -21.36 -6.58
C GLY A 87 7.79 -20.49 -6.47
N THR A 88 7.89 -19.70 -5.39
CA THR A 88 9.07 -18.86 -5.10
C THR A 88 10.31 -19.71 -4.82
N ILE A 89 10.19 -20.80 -4.07
CA ILE A 89 11.29 -21.74 -3.82
C ILE A 89 11.78 -22.36 -5.14
N VAL A 90 10.86 -22.84 -5.98
CA VAL A 90 11.19 -23.41 -7.29
C VAL A 90 11.89 -22.37 -8.18
N PHE A 91 11.38 -21.13 -8.19
CA PHE A 91 12.00 -20.03 -8.93
C PHE A 91 13.40 -19.71 -8.41
N ALA A 92 13.59 -19.64 -7.09
CA ALA A 92 14.90 -19.40 -6.46
C ALA A 92 15.92 -20.47 -6.80
N VAL A 93 15.51 -21.75 -6.82
CA VAL A 93 16.38 -22.88 -7.21
C VAL A 93 16.76 -22.82 -8.69
N LYS A 94 15.79 -22.49 -9.57
CA LYS A 94 16.03 -22.37 -11.02
C LYS A 94 16.95 -21.22 -11.36
N THR A 95 16.83 -20.09 -10.69
CA THR A 95 17.68 -18.90 -10.92
C THR A 95 19.06 -19.02 -10.28
N LYS A 96 19.36 -20.11 -9.57
CA LYS A 96 20.66 -20.40 -8.92
C LYS A 96 21.19 -19.24 -8.06
N GLY A 97 20.31 -18.40 -7.53
CA GLY A 97 20.67 -17.26 -6.71
C GLY A 97 21.35 -16.11 -7.48
N GLU A 98 21.10 -15.97 -8.77
CA GLU A 98 21.60 -14.82 -9.54
C GLU A 98 21.21 -13.50 -8.88
N LYS A 99 22.18 -12.60 -8.67
CA LYS A 99 21.97 -11.30 -8.01
C LYS A 99 20.86 -10.46 -8.67
N LYS A 100 20.64 -10.63 -9.97
CA LYS A 100 19.61 -9.93 -10.74
C LYS A 100 18.19 -10.19 -10.22
N TYR A 101 17.93 -11.41 -9.74
CA TYR A 101 16.59 -11.81 -9.27
C TYR A 101 16.45 -11.82 -7.74
N SER A 102 17.52 -11.47 -7.02
CA SER A 102 17.57 -11.56 -5.57
C SER A 102 16.42 -10.79 -4.90
N ASN A 103 16.19 -9.53 -5.28
CA ASN A 103 15.14 -8.70 -4.65
C ASN A 103 13.74 -9.23 -4.95
N ILE A 104 13.47 -9.72 -6.15
CA ILE A 104 12.17 -10.32 -6.51
C ILE A 104 11.90 -11.56 -5.68
N VAL A 105 12.90 -12.44 -5.54
CA VAL A 105 12.77 -13.68 -4.74
C VAL A 105 12.50 -13.35 -3.29
N TYR A 106 13.26 -12.44 -2.68
CA TYR A 106 13.04 -12.05 -1.29
C TYR A 106 11.68 -11.36 -1.10
N LEU A 107 11.26 -10.50 -2.04
CA LEU A 107 9.94 -9.88 -2.01
C LEU A 107 8.84 -10.95 -2.00
N LEU A 108 8.88 -11.90 -2.95
CA LEU A 108 7.91 -12.98 -3.04
C LEU A 108 7.89 -13.87 -1.78
N PHE A 109 9.06 -14.14 -1.17
CA PHE A 109 9.14 -14.83 0.11
C PHE A 109 8.38 -14.08 1.22
N VAL A 110 8.62 -12.79 1.36
CA VAL A 110 7.95 -12.00 2.39
C VAL A 110 6.44 -11.94 2.15
N LEU A 111 6.03 -11.70 0.90
CA LEU A 111 4.61 -11.62 0.53
C LEU A 111 3.88 -12.95 0.76
N SER A 112 4.51 -14.09 0.37
CA SER A 112 3.90 -15.41 0.56
C SER A 112 3.80 -15.78 2.04
N ILE A 113 4.83 -15.52 2.84
CA ILE A 113 4.83 -15.78 4.28
C ILE A 113 3.75 -14.91 4.97
N ALA A 114 3.66 -13.63 4.64
CA ALA A 114 2.63 -12.74 5.17
C ALA A 114 1.22 -13.24 4.84
N THR A 115 1.01 -13.75 3.62
CA THR A 115 -0.28 -14.33 3.20
C THR A 115 -0.60 -15.60 3.97
N VAL A 116 0.39 -16.49 4.19
CA VAL A 116 0.21 -17.69 5.03
C VAL A 116 -0.17 -17.31 6.45
N ILE A 117 0.51 -16.33 7.04
CA ILE A 117 0.21 -15.87 8.40
C ILE A 117 -1.21 -15.30 8.47
N TRP A 118 -1.58 -14.41 7.54
CA TRP A 118 -2.92 -13.82 7.52
C TRP A 118 -4.01 -14.88 7.33
N GLY A 119 -3.86 -15.77 6.33
CA GLY A 119 -4.81 -16.86 6.09
C GLY A 119 -4.90 -17.85 7.25
N ALA A 120 -3.81 -18.10 7.99
CA ALA A 120 -3.83 -18.92 9.20
C ALA A 120 -4.61 -18.21 10.34
N ILE A 121 -4.43 -16.90 10.52
CA ILE A 121 -5.16 -16.09 11.52
C ILE A 121 -6.65 -16.06 11.21
N THR A 122 -7.03 -15.97 9.94
CA THR A 122 -8.44 -15.95 9.48
C THR A 122 -9.04 -17.35 9.31
N GLY A 123 -8.20 -18.39 9.35
CA GLY A 123 -8.62 -19.78 9.21
C GLY A 123 -8.97 -20.20 7.78
N THR A 124 -8.46 -19.51 6.77
CA THR A 124 -8.80 -19.79 5.36
C THR A 124 -7.72 -20.63 4.70
N TRP A 125 -8.08 -21.84 4.27
CA TRP A 125 -7.23 -22.80 3.58
C TRP A 125 -7.96 -23.29 2.33
N PHE A 126 -7.66 -22.73 1.17
CA PHE A 126 -8.37 -22.98 -0.10
C PHE A 126 -9.90 -22.82 -0.01
N GLY A 127 -10.38 -21.93 0.88
CA GLY A 127 -11.80 -21.75 1.12
C GLY A 127 -12.52 -22.99 1.66
N MET A 128 -11.80 -23.98 2.19
CA MET A 128 -12.37 -25.23 2.73
C MET A 128 -12.73 -25.07 4.21
N GLU A 129 -14.00 -25.21 4.53
CA GLU A 129 -14.50 -25.21 5.91
C GLU A 129 -13.97 -26.40 6.72
N SER A 130 -13.75 -27.56 6.07
CA SER A 130 -13.22 -28.77 6.71
C SER A 130 -11.83 -28.58 7.33
N ALA A 131 -11.07 -27.57 6.93
CA ALA A 131 -9.79 -27.21 7.57
C ALA A 131 -9.96 -26.88 9.06
N MET A 132 -11.12 -26.36 9.47
CA MET A 132 -11.42 -26.04 10.88
C MET A 132 -11.62 -27.28 11.76
N ASN A 133 -11.78 -28.46 11.18
CA ASN A 133 -11.84 -29.72 11.93
C ASN A 133 -10.45 -30.20 12.37
N VAL A 134 -9.37 -29.61 11.85
CA VAL A 134 -7.99 -29.94 12.25
C VAL A 134 -7.63 -29.10 13.46
N PRO A 135 -7.37 -29.72 14.66
CA PRO A 135 -7.16 -28.98 15.90
C PRO A 135 -5.98 -27.99 15.85
N PHE A 136 -4.90 -28.36 15.15
CA PHE A 136 -3.73 -27.51 14.98
C PHE A 136 -4.05 -26.24 14.19
N LEU A 137 -4.80 -26.36 13.07
CA LEU A 137 -5.17 -25.21 12.24
C LEU A 137 -6.15 -24.30 12.98
N LYS A 138 -7.12 -24.92 13.68
CA LYS A 138 -8.09 -24.18 14.51
C LYS A 138 -7.42 -23.39 15.63
N ALA A 139 -6.35 -23.90 16.22
CA ALA A 139 -5.61 -23.24 17.29
C ALA A 139 -4.86 -21.95 16.85
N LEU A 140 -4.56 -21.83 15.54
CA LEU A 140 -3.90 -20.64 14.96
C LEU A 140 -4.89 -19.50 14.67
N VAL A 141 -6.19 -19.81 14.63
CA VAL A 141 -7.21 -18.84 14.26
C VAL A 141 -7.53 -17.90 15.42
N ILE A 142 -7.58 -16.61 15.13
CA ILE A 142 -8.09 -15.62 16.07
C ILE A 142 -9.62 -15.53 15.89
N PRO A 143 -10.43 -15.88 16.90
CA PRO A 143 -11.89 -15.97 16.76
C PRO A 143 -12.58 -14.74 16.17
N SER A 144 -12.08 -13.54 16.52
CA SER A 144 -12.64 -12.27 16.02
C SER A 144 -12.40 -12.02 14.53
N PHE A 145 -11.41 -12.69 13.92
CA PHE A 145 -11.06 -12.57 12.50
C PHE A 145 -11.43 -13.83 11.70
N ALA A 146 -12.00 -14.85 12.36
CA ALA A 146 -12.26 -16.15 11.76
C ALA A 146 -13.27 -16.04 10.61
N ASN A 147 -12.91 -16.48 9.41
CA ASN A 147 -13.80 -16.53 8.24
C ASN A 147 -14.89 -17.62 8.36
N TYR A 148 -14.77 -18.51 9.36
CA TYR A 148 -15.77 -19.49 9.75
C TYR A 148 -16.19 -19.25 11.22
N PRO A 149 -16.97 -18.17 11.47
CA PRO A 149 -17.26 -17.70 12.83
C PRO A 149 -18.07 -18.70 13.66
N ASP A 150 -18.88 -19.55 13.04
CA ASP A 150 -19.74 -20.52 13.71
C ASP A 150 -18.95 -21.52 14.56
N TYR A 151 -17.71 -21.86 14.16
CA TYR A 151 -16.82 -22.74 14.93
C TYR A 151 -16.32 -22.13 16.24
N PHE A 152 -16.47 -20.81 16.41
CA PHE A 152 -15.98 -20.04 17.55
C PHE A 152 -17.11 -19.34 18.32
N GLY A 153 -18.37 -19.56 17.93
CA GLY A 153 -19.53 -18.91 18.56
C GLY A 153 -19.62 -17.40 18.33
N VAL A 154 -18.98 -16.91 17.27
CA VAL A 154 -19.03 -15.49 16.85
C VAL A 154 -20.06 -15.36 15.74
N THR A 155 -20.83 -14.26 15.73
CA THR A 155 -21.77 -13.99 14.64
C THR A 155 -21.03 -13.52 13.39
N ALA A 156 -21.50 -13.90 12.20
CA ALA A 156 -20.92 -13.47 10.93
C ALA A 156 -20.85 -11.93 10.81
N LEU A 157 -21.84 -11.22 11.32
CA LEU A 157 -21.85 -9.76 11.33
C LEU A 157 -20.74 -9.17 12.22
N ALA A 158 -20.54 -9.73 13.41
CA ALA A 158 -19.48 -9.26 14.31
C ALA A 158 -18.09 -9.49 13.72
N GLN A 159 -17.88 -10.62 13.06
CA GLN A 159 -16.64 -10.92 12.35
C GLN A 159 -16.39 -9.95 11.19
N GLN A 160 -17.38 -9.72 10.32
CA GLN A 160 -17.28 -8.77 9.22
C GLN A 160 -16.96 -7.35 9.72
N ASN A 161 -17.65 -6.90 10.75
CA ASN A 161 -17.43 -5.60 11.38
C ASN A 161 -16.00 -5.49 11.94
N MET A 162 -15.45 -6.57 12.52
CA MET A 162 -14.09 -6.57 13.05
C MET A 162 -13.04 -6.44 11.94
N ILE A 163 -13.19 -7.16 10.82
CA ILE A 163 -12.26 -7.06 9.70
C ILE A 163 -12.37 -5.69 9.02
N MET A 164 -13.59 -5.14 8.87
CA MET A 164 -13.80 -3.78 8.36
C MET A 164 -13.14 -2.74 9.27
N LYS A 165 -13.34 -2.84 10.59
CA LYS A 165 -12.71 -1.97 11.57
C LYS A 165 -11.19 -2.03 11.49
N PHE A 166 -10.64 -3.24 11.38
CA PHE A 166 -9.20 -3.44 11.18
C PHE A 166 -8.71 -2.76 9.90
N SER A 167 -9.42 -2.94 8.77
CA SER A 167 -9.07 -2.31 7.48
C SER A 167 -9.05 -0.80 7.57
N PHE A 168 -10.07 -0.18 8.19
CA PHE A 168 -10.11 1.26 8.42
C PHE A 168 -9.00 1.73 9.37
N SER A 169 -8.70 0.95 10.42
CA SER A 169 -7.62 1.28 11.36
C SER A 169 -6.26 1.30 10.69
N VAL A 170 -5.97 0.29 9.87
CA VAL A 170 -4.73 0.24 9.07
C VAL A 170 -4.64 1.43 8.13
N GLY A 171 -5.75 1.78 7.46
CA GLY A 171 -5.82 2.94 6.58
C GLY A 171 -5.57 4.25 7.32
N ALA A 172 -6.23 4.47 8.45
CA ALA A 172 -6.04 5.65 9.27
C ALA A 172 -4.59 5.79 9.77
N ILE A 173 -3.97 4.67 10.21
CA ILE A 173 -2.56 4.64 10.65
C ILE A 173 -1.65 4.98 9.47
N GLN A 174 -1.88 4.42 8.29
CA GLN A 174 -1.07 4.68 7.11
C GLN A 174 -1.15 6.16 6.69
N MET A 175 -2.35 6.71 6.59
CA MET A 175 -2.55 8.12 6.25
C MET A 175 -1.97 9.06 7.34
N ALA A 176 -2.13 8.72 8.61
CA ALA A 176 -1.53 9.48 9.71
C ALA A 176 0.01 9.49 9.62
N LEU A 177 0.63 8.35 9.28
CA LEU A 177 2.07 8.28 9.03
C LEU A 177 2.48 9.15 7.84
N GLY A 178 1.71 9.18 6.76
CA GLY A 178 1.93 10.08 5.63
C GLY A 178 1.94 11.55 6.08
N SER A 179 0.92 11.97 6.84
CA SER A 179 0.86 13.33 7.41
C SER A 179 2.06 13.63 8.32
N LEU A 180 2.50 12.69 9.14
CA LEU A 180 3.67 12.87 10.02
C LEU A 180 4.96 13.03 9.22
N ILE A 181 5.12 12.32 8.10
CA ILE A 181 6.28 12.49 7.20
C ILE A 181 6.26 13.89 6.58
N SER A 182 5.10 14.35 6.10
CA SER A 182 4.93 15.71 5.56
C SER A 182 5.23 16.77 6.61
N ILE A 183 4.70 16.65 7.83
CA ILE A 183 4.97 17.55 8.96
C ILE A 183 6.48 17.62 9.22
N LYS A 184 7.17 16.49 9.32
CA LYS A 184 8.62 16.43 9.56
C LYS A 184 9.40 17.18 8.48
N LYS A 185 9.03 17.00 7.21
CA LYS A 185 9.64 17.68 6.07
C LYS A 185 9.47 19.21 6.18
N LYS A 186 8.23 19.67 6.37
CA LYS A 186 7.91 21.10 6.44
C LYS A 186 8.52 21.79 7.66
N ILE A 187 8.64 21.11 8.80
CA ILE A 187 9.38 21.64 9.97
C ILE A 187 10.86 21.82 9.65
N ALA A 188 11.49 20.85 8.95
CA ALA A 188 12.89 20.98 8.54
C ALA A 188 13.10 22.15 7.57
N GLU A 189 12.14 22.44 6.70
CA GLU A 189 12.10 23.57 5.77
C GLU A 189 11.69 24.91 6.46
N LYS A 190 11.42 24.89 7.77
CA LYS A 190 10.94 26.04 8.55
C LYS A 190 9.66 26.69 7.99
N ASN A 191 8.84 25.91 7.31
CA ASN A 191 7.61 26.35 6.71
C ASN A 191 6.44 26.18 7.70
N LEU A 192 5.72 27.27 8.04
CA LEU A 192 4.58 27.26 8.96
C LEU A 192 3.39 26.41 8.48
N SER A 193 3.38 25.97 7.22
CA SER A 193 2.31 25.10 6.71
C SER A 193 2.29 23.71 7.35
N TRP A 194 3.27 23.33 8.19
CA TRP A 194 3.19 22.09 8.99
C TRP A 194 1.97 22.05 9.92
N VAL A 195 1.47 23.25 10.34
CA VAL A 195 0.25 23.35 11.17
C VAL A 195 -0.99 22.90 10.39
N ALA A 196 -1.03 23.15 9.09
CA ALA A 196 -2.11 22.63 8.23
C ALA A 196 -2.06 21.10 8.12
N ASP A 197 -0.86 20.50 8.04
CA ASP A 197 -0.72 19.04 8.03
C ASP A 197 -1.15 18.42 9.37
N LEU A 198 -0.97 19.12 10.48
CA LEU A 198 -1.53 18.73 11.77
C LEU A 198 -3.06 18.81 11.73
N GLY A 199 -3.63 19.80 11.05
CA GLY A 199 -5.08 19.85 10.75
C GLY A 199 -5.52 18.63 9.94
N TRP A 200 -4.78 18.22 8.91
CA TRP A 200 -5.08 16.99 8.17
C TRP A 200 -4.98 15.73 9.02
N LEU A 201 -4.03 15.65 9.94
CA LEU A 201 -3.94 14.53 10.88
C LEU A 201 -5.21 14.42 11.76
N VAL A 202 -5.69 15.55 12.29
CA VAL A 202 -6.95 15.61 13.04
C VAL A 202 -8.15 15.23 12.17
N ALA A 203 -8.16 15.68 10.90
CA ALA A 203 -9.19 15.30 9.92
C ALA A 203 -9.21 13.78 9.69
N ILE A 204 -8.06 13.14 9.51
CA ILE A 204 -7.96 11.68 9.30
C ILE A 204 -8.57 10.93 10.49
N VAL A 205 -8.25 11.32 11.72
CA VAL A 205 -8.81 10.70 12.94
C VAL A 205 -10.32 10.90 13.00
N ALA A 206 -10.80 12.11 12.71
CA ALA A 206 -12.23 12.41 12.70
C ALA A 206 -12.98 11.61 11.61
N MET A 207 -12.40 11.50 10.40
CA MET A 207 -12.97 10.72 9.30
C MET A 207 -12.94 9.22 9.57
N TYR A 208 -11.93 8.72 10.26
CA TYR A 208 -11.89 7.33 10.76
C TYR A 208 -13.05 7.06 11.72
N LEU A 209 -13.25 7.92 12.75
CA LEU A 209 -14.36 7.77 13.68
C LEU A 209 -15.72 7.88 12.98
N LEU A 210 -15.84 8.79 12.03
CA LEU A 210 -17.05 8.93 11.21
C LEU A 210 -17.32 7.67 10.37
N SER A 211 -16.28 7.05 9.82
CA SER A 211 -16.40 5.79 9.06
C SER A 211 -16.87 4.63 9.95
N LEU A 212 -16.38 4.54 11.19
CA LEU A 212 -16.84 3.53 12.15
C LEU A 212 -18.32 3.73 12.50
N TYR A 213 -18.74 4.98 12.70
CA TYR A 213 -20.14 5.29 12.99
C TYR A 213 -21.06 4.96 11.82
N LEU A 214 -20.71 5.39 10.59
CA LEU A 214 -21.58 5.26 9.42
C LEU A 214 -21.62 3.84 8.83
N VAL A 215 -20.49 3.11 8.84
CA VAL A 215 -20.38 1.81 8.16
C VAL A 215 -20.60 0.65 9.11
N ILE A 216 -19.97 0.70 10.28
CA ILE A 216 -20.03 -0.39 11.26
C ILE A 216 -21.23 -0.20 12.20
N GLY A 217 -21.73 1.02 12.35
CA GLY A 217 -22.82 1.33 13.28
C GLY A 217 -22.37 1.39 14.75
N GLU A 218 -21.07 1.69 14.98
CA GLU A 218 -20.54 1.82 16.34
C GLU A 218 -21.19 3.01 17.05
N SER A 219 -21.57 2.85 18.32
CA SER A 219 -22.20 3.92 19.12
C SER A 219 -21.16 4.97 19.55
N ILE A 220 -20.76 5.82 18.62
CA ILE A 220 -19.82 6.92 18.86
C ILE A 220 -20.58 8.21 19.02
N ASN A 221 -20.21 9.01 20.02
CA ASN A 221 -20.75 10.37 20.12
C ASN A 221 -20.26 11.20 18.93
N ILE A 222 -21.21 11.63 18.08
CA ILE A 222 -20.87 12.31 16.81
C ILE A 222 -20.50 13.78 17.00
N THR A 223 -20.94 14.40 18.13
CA THR A 223 -20.68 15.82 18.41
C THR A 223 -19.19 16.17 18.44
N PRO A 224 -18.31 15.44 19.19
CA PRO A 224 -16.87 15.72 19.15
C PRO A 224 -16.26 15.42 17.78
N VAL A 225 -16.79 14.48 16.99
CA VAL A 225 -16.30 14.20 15.65
C VAL A 225 -16.49 15.39 14.73
N PHE A 226 -17.67 16.01 14.73
CA PHE A 226 -17.91 17.23 13.96
C PHE A 226 -17.09 18.42 14.48
N ALA A 227 -16.88 18.53 15.77
CA ALA A 227 -15.98 19.55 16.33
C ALA A 227 -14.54 19.36 15.84
N MET A 228 -14.02 18.12 15.79
CA MET A 228 -12.69 17.80 15.23
C MET A 228 -12.60 18.17 13.75
N ILE A 229 -13.62 17.87 12.95
CA ILE A 229 -13.68 18.25 11.52
C ILE A 229 -13.62 19.77 11.38
N GLY A 230 -14.38 20.51 12.19
CA GLY A 230 -14.37 21.98 12.19
C GLY A 230 -13.01 22.57 12.56
N VAL A 231 -12.37 22.05 13.60
CA VAL A 231 -11.02 22.46 14.01
C VAL A 231 -9.99 22.14 12.91
N ALA A 232 -10.04 20.94 12.34
CA ALA A 232 -9.16 20.54 11.25
C ALA A 232 -9.31 21.48 10.04
N PHE A 233 -10.56 21.76 9.63
CA PHE A 233 -10.85 22.67 8.54
C PHE A 233 -10.31 24.07 8.81
N LEU A 234 -10.50 24.63 9.99
CA LEU A 234 -9.96 25.94 10.36
C LEU A 234 -8.43 25.96 10.31
N LEU A 235 -7.75 24.95 10.85
CA LEU A 235 -6.29 24.86 10.81
C LEU A 235 -5.78 24.81 9.38
N VAL A 236 -6.41 24.03 8.50
CA VAL A 236 -5.97 23.93 7.11
C VAL A 236 -6.23 25.23 6.35
N VAL A 237 -7.38 25.88 6.52
CA VAL A 237 -7.69 27.16 5.86
C VAL A 237 -6.75 28.26 6.32
N LEU A 238 -6.43 28.34 7.62
CA LEU A 238 -5.59 29.41 8.16
C LEU A 238 -4.11 29.26 7.82
N PHE A 239 -3.62 28.01 7.76
CA PHE A 239 -2.17 27.73 7.63
C PHE A 239 -1.78 27.03 6.34
N GLY A 240 -2.73 26.53 5.53
CA GLY A 240 -2.45 25.75 4.32
C GLY A 240 -1.70 26.51 3.24
N ALA A 241 -1.97 27.81 3.10
CA ALA A 241 -1.34 28.66 2.09
C ALA A 241 -0.09 29.41 2.60
N MET A 242 0.42 29.06 3.80
CA MET A 242 1.63 29.65 4.34
C MET A 242 2.87 29.11 3.60
N SER A 243 3.75 30.03 3.18
CA SER A 243 5.02 29.74 2.53
C SER A 243 6.11 30.63 3.14
N PRO A 244 7.38 30.23 3.20
CA PRO A 244 8.48 31.06 3.69
C PRO A 244 8.58 32.41 2.99
N ASP A 245 8.16 32.48 1.72
CA ASP A 245 8.27 33.67 0.88
C ASP A 245 7.07 34.64 1.03
N ARG A 246 6.05 34.28 1.81
CA ARG A 246 4.82 35.07 1.97
C ARG A 246 4.70 35.64 3.36
N THR A 247 4.20 36.89 3.46
CA THR A 247 3.83 37.46 4.75
C THR A 247 2.60 36.72 5.30
N PHE A 248 2.49 36.67 6.64
CA PHE A 248 1.36 35.99 7.32
C PHE A 248 -0.03 36.46 6.81
N ALA A 249 -0.18 37.81 6.58
CA ALA A 249 -1.43 38.35 6.07
C ALA A 249 -1.75 37.93 4.63
N GLN A 250 -0.73 37.74 3.78
CA GLN A 250 -0.90 37.24 2.42
C GLN A 250 -1.27 35.78 2.42
N GLY A 251 -0.62 34.96 3.27
CA GLY A 251 -0.95 33.54 3.45
C GLY A 251 -2.39 33.37 3.94
N LEU A 252 -2.82 34.16 4.90
CA LEU A 252 -4.18 34.11 5.42
C LEU A 252 -5.23 34.48 4.35
N LYS A 253 -4.98 35.52 3.55
CA LYS A 253 -5.89 35.88 2.44
C LYS A 253 -5.95 34.78 1.38
N ALA A 254 -4.82 34.17 1.03
CA ALA A 254 -4.78 33.06 0.09
C ALA A 254 -5.52 31.83 0.63
N GLY A 255 -5.32 31.45 1.89
CA GLY A 255 -6.02 30.35 2.51
C GLY A 255 -7.54 30.54 2.59
N LEU A 256 -8.00 31.77 2.87
CA LEU A 256 -9.42 32.10 2.84
C LEU A 256 -10.00 32.04 1.41
N ALA A 257 -9.23 32.46 0.40
CA ALA A 257 -9.65 32.33 -1.00
C ALA A 257 -9.75 30.85 -1.41
N ASP A 258 -8.90 29.99 -0.88
CA ASP A 258 -8.88 28.54 -1.16
C ASP A 258 -9.81 27.73 -0.24
N ALA A 259 -10.58 28.37 0.63
CA ALA A 259 -11.45 27.67 1.61
C ALA A 259 -12.43 26.68 0.96
N PHE A 260 -12.94 26.98 -0.24
CA PHE A 260 -13.79 26.05 -0.99
C PHE A 260 -13.02 24.80 -1.45
N THR A 261 -11.80 24.95 -1.92
CA THR A 261 -10.92 23.82 -2.29
C THR A 261 -10.59 22.96 -1.06
N VAL A 262 -10.30 23.60 0.08
CA VAL A 262 -10.08 22.89 1.35
C VAL A 262 -11.32 22.10 1.79
N PHE A 263 -12.53 22.66 1.59
CA PHE A 263 -13.77 21.94 1.84
C PHE A 263 -13.91 20.68 0.98
N LEU A 264 -13.64 20.79 -0.33
CA LEU A 264 -13.67 19.64 -1.25
C LEU A 264 -12.60 18.60 -0.85
N ASN A 265 -11.41 19.04 -0.49
CA ASN A 265 -10.33 18.16 -0.04
C ASN A 265 -10.68 17.45 1.28
N THR A 266 -11.45 18.09 2.16
CA THR A 266 -11.95 17.46 3.40
C THR A 266 -12.92 16.32 3.07
N ILE A 267 -13.82 16.49 2.09
CA ILE A 267 -14.69 15.42 1.60
C ILE A 267 -13.84 14.30 0.95
N SER A 268 -12.84 14.66 0.17
CA SER A 268 -11.91 13.68 -0.45
C SER A 268 -11.15 12.88 0.61
N CYS A 269 -10.75 13.51 1.71
CA CYS A 269 -10.11 12.82 2.84
C CYS A 269 -11.01 11.71 3.42
N PHE A 270 -12.32 11.97 3.55
CA PHE A 270 -13.28 10.92 3.94
C PHE A 270 -13.28 9.78 2.92
N GLY A 271 -13.34 10.08 1.62
CA GLY A 271 -13.27 9.09 0.55
C GLY A 271 -11.98 8.26 0.60
N ASN A 272 -10.84 8.88 0.94
CA ASN A 272 -9.56 8.19 1.07
C ASN A 272 -9.59 7.18 2.24
N VAL A 273 -10.10 7.57 3.42
CA VAL A 273 -10.27 6.64 4.56
C VAL A 273 -11.24 5.52 4.20
N MET A 274 -12.38 5.84 3.56
CA MET A 274 -13.35 4.85 3.11
C MET A 274 -12.79 3.88 2.06
N SER A 275 -11.80 4.29 1.29
CA SER A 275 -11.15 3.45 0.27
C SER A 275 -10.57 2.15 0.82
N TYR A 276 -10.21 2.12 2.10
CA TYR A 276 -9.63 0.92 2.74
C TYR A 276 -10.63 -0.22 2.97
N ILE A 277 -11.94 0.03 2.84
CA ILE A 277 -12.95 -1.03 2.85
C ILE A 277 -12.73 -2.05 1.74
N ARG A 278 -12.04 -1.65 0.67
CA ARG A 278 -11.69 -2.55 -0.44
C ARG A 278 -10.84 -3.73 -0.02
N LEU A 279 -9.98 -3.58 0.99
CA LEU A 279 -9.17 -4.69 1.52
C LEU A 279 -10.08 -5.80 2.05
N PHE A 280 -11.09 -5.42 2.83
CA PHE A 280 -12.12 -6.34 3.33
C PHE A 280 -12.96 -6.92 2.18
N ALA A 281 -13.52 -6.05 1.32
CA ALA A 281 -14.47 -6.46 0.29
C ALA A 281 -13.85 -7.46 -0.71
N VAL A 282 -12.61 -7.20 -1.14
CA VAL A 282 -11.90 -8.06 -2.10
C VAL A 282 -11.48 -9.38 -1.45
N GLY A 283 -10.97 -9.35 -0.22
CA GLY A 283 -10.62 -10.57 0.51
C GLY A 283 -11.85 -11.48 0.72
N MET A 284 -12.98 -10.90 1.11
CA MET A 284 -14.24 -11.64 1.26
C MET A 284 -14.78 -12.17 -0.07
N ALA A 285 -14.64 -11.41 -1.17
CA ALA A 285 -15.03 -11.88 -2.50
C ALA A 285 -14.19 -13.09 -2.93
N GLY A 286 -12.87 -13.07 -2.72
CA GLY A 286 -11.98 -14.19 -3.00
C GLY A 286 -12.37 -15.46 -2.21
N LEU A 287 -12.69 -15.30 -0.92
CA LEU A 287 -13.20 -16.38 -0.10
C LEU A 287 -14.52 -16.96 -0.64
N ALA A 288 -15.49 -16.09 -0.96
CA ALA A 288 -16.80 -16.52 -1.48
C ALA A 288 -16.67 -17.28 -2.82
N ILE A 289 -15.76 -16.83 -3.70
CA ILE A 289 -15.45 -17.55 -4.95
C ILE A 289 -14.91 -18.94 -4.65
N SER A 290 -13.91 -19.07 -3.78
CA SER A 290 -13.34 -20.37 -3.39
C SER A 290 -14.39 -21.30 -2.82
N GLN A 291 -15.23 -20.83 -1.89
CA GLN A 291 -16.30 -21.60 -1.28
C GLN A 291 -17.33 -22.05 -2.31
N SER A 292 -17.71 -21.18 -3.26
CA SER A 292 -18.68 -21.50 -4.30
C SER A 292 -18.18 -22.63 -5.22
N PHE A 293 -16.94 -22.56 -5.69
CA PHE A 293 -16.38 -23.62 -6.53
C PHE A 293 -16.17 -24.92 -5.77
N ASN A 294 -15.76 -24.87 -4.49
CA ASN A 294 -15.68 -26.04 -3.63
C ASN A 294 -17.07 -26.68 -3.41
N GLY A 295 -18.11 -25.87 -3.20
CA GLY A 295 -19.50 -26.32 -3.06
C GLY A 295 -20.02 -27.01 -4.31
N ILE A 296 -19.75 -26.46 -5.51
CA ILE A 296 -20.10 -27.08 -6.78
C ILE A 296 -19.37 -28.43 -6.94
N ALA A 297 -18.08 -28.48 -6.66
CA ALA A 297 -17.27 -29.69 -6.78
C ALA A 297 -17.73 -30.79 -5.82
N ALA A 298 -18.15 -30.43 -4.61
CA ALA A 298 -18.68 -31.39 -3.62
C ALA A 298 -19.96 -32.08 -4.07
N GLY A 299 -20.71 -31.51 -5.03
CA GLY A 299 -21.90 -32.16 -5.62
C GLY A 299 -21.61 -33.32 -6.58
N PHE A 300 -20.36 -33.44 -7.06
CA PHE A 300 -20.00 -34.51 -8.02
C PHE A 300 -19.50 -35.78 -7.30
N HIS A 301 -20.12 -36.90 -7.58
CA HIS A 301 -19.79 -38.20 -6.96
C HIS A 301 -19.56 -39.29 -8.04
N GLY A 302 -18.83 -40.33 -7.69
CA GLY A 302 -18.58 -41.50 -8.58
C GLY A 302 -17.75 -41.12 -9.81
N PRO A 303 -18.16 -41.49 -11.04
CA PRO A 303 -17.39 -41.21 -12.26
C PRO A 303 -17.24 -39.74 -12.57
N LEU A 304 -18.10 -38.86 -12.01
CA LEU A 304 -18.08 -37.41 -12.20
C LEU A 304 -17.00 -36.72 -11.35
N ILE A 305 -16.21 -37.44 -10.56
CA ILE A 305 -15.14 -36.88 -9.75
C ILE A 305 -14.07 -36.15 -10.60
N ILE A 306 -13.87 -36.58 -11.85
CA ILE A 306 -12.97 -35.93 -12.81
C ILE A 306 -13.49 -34.52 -13.10
N LEU A 307 -14.79 -34.33 -13.24
CA LEU A 307 -15.40 -33.03 -13.46
C LEU A 307 -15.22 -32.14 -12.20
N ALA A 308 -15.36 -32.73 -11.00
CA ALA A 308 -15.06 -31.98 -9.75
C ALA A 308 -13.66 -31.44 -9.73
N VAL A 309 -12.65 -32.23 -10.11
CA VAL A 309 -11.24 -31.78 -10.18
C VAL A 309 -11.09 -30.63 -11.18
N VAL A 310 -11.72 -30.73 -12.35
CA VAL A 310 -11.67 -29.65 -13.37
C VAL A 310 -12.30 -28.36 -12.82
N VAL A 311 -13.46 -28.46 -12.17
CA VAL A 311 -14.14 -27.30 -11.56
C VAL A 311 -13.29 -26.63 -10.48
N VAL A 312 -12.67 -27.42 -9.61
CA VAL A 312 -11.76 -26.90 -8.57
C VAL A 312 -10.55 -26.20 -9.19
N LEU A 313 -9.89 -26.83 -10.17
CA LEU A 313 -8.71 -26.23 -10.81
C LEU A 313 -9.05 -24.92 -11.53
N ILE A 314 -10.15 -24.88 -12.27
CA ILE A 314 -10.60 -23.66 -12.94
C ILE A 314 -10.97 -22.60 -11.91
N GLY A 315 -11.77 -22.96 -10.90
CA GLY A 315 -12.26 -22.02 -9.89
C GLY A 315 -11.14 -21.38 -9.08
N HIS A 316 -10.22 -22.19 -8.55
CA HIS A 316 -9.07 -21.67 -7.80
C HIS A 316 -8.08 -20.95 -8.71
N GLY A 317 -7.88 -21.41 -9.95
CA GLY A 317 -7.03 -20.71 -10.93
C GLY A 317 -7.56 -19.30 -11.24
N LEU A 318 -8.85 -19.18 -11.53
CA LEU A 318 -9.50 -17.88 -11.74
C LEU A 318 -9.41 -17.01 -10.49
N ASN A 319 -9.65 -17.57 -9.31
CA ASN A 319 -9.60 -16.81 -8.07
C ASN A 319 -8.19 -16.27 -7.78
N ILE A 320 -7.14 -17.06 -7.99
CA ILE A 320 -5.75 -16.60 -7.86
C ILE A 320 -5.47 -15.43 -8.81
N ILE A 321 -5.87 -15.53 -10.09
CA ILE A 321 -5.69 -14.47 -11.08
C ILE A 321 -6.43 -13.19 -10.63
N MET A 322 -7.67 -13.31 -10.18
CA MET A 322 -8.46 -12.19 -9.66
C MET A 322 -7.84 -11.55 -8.43
N CYS A 323 -7.30 -12.35 -7.51
CA CYS A 323 -6.59 -11.84 -6.33
C CYS A 323 -5.32 -11.06 -6.73
N PHE A 324 -4.49 -11.59 -7.63
CA PHE A 324 -3.31 -10.87 -8.11
C PHE A 324 -3.66 -9.58 -8.82
N LEU A 325 -4.66 -9.60 -9.71
CA LEU A 325 -5.15 -8.38 -10.36
C LEU A 325 -5.63 -7.35 -9.32
N SER A 326 -6.34 -7.82 -8.30
CA SER A 326 -6.83 -6.95 -7.21
C SER A 326 -5.70 -6.35 -6.38
N VAL A 327 -4.61 -7.07 -6.15
CA VAL A 327 -3.41 -6.52 -5.49
C VAL A 327 -2.83 -5.37 -6.30
N VAL A 328 -2.69 -5.54 -7.62
CA VAL A 328 -2.16 -4.49 -8.50
C VAL A 328 -3.11 -3.29 -8.56
N VAL A 329 -4.41 -3.51 -8.71
CA VAL A 329 -5.39 -2.41 -8.86
C VAL A 329 -5.68 -1.73 -7.53
N HIS A 330 -5.85 -2.48 -6.45
CA HIS A 330 -6.30 -1.92 -5.17
C HIS A 330 -5.16 -1.74 -4.16
N GLY A 331 -4.28 -2.72 -4.01
CA GLY A 331 -3.15 -2.64 -3.07
C GLY A 331 -2.13 -1.58 -3.45
N VAL A 332 -1.77 -1.50 -4.73
CA VAL A 332 -0.86 -0.47 -5.24
C VAL A 332 -1.51 0.91 -5.14
N ARG A 333 -2.78 1.03 -5.52
CA ARG A 333 -3.48 2.31 -5.50
C ARG A 333 -3.50 2.93 -4.09
N LEU A 334 -3.81 2.16 -3.04
CA LEU A 334 -3.82 2.64 -1.66
C LEU A 334 -2.46 3.19 -1.23
N ASN A 335 -1.37 2.59 -1.72
CA ASN A 335 -0.02 3.06 -1.42
C ASN A 335 0.40 4.27 -2.28
N VAL A 336 0.09 4.26 -3.58
CA VAL A 336 0.57 5.28 -4.53
C VAL A 336 -0.28 6.53 -4.52
N LEU A 337 -1.59 6.44 -4.29
CA LEU A 337 -2.47 7.62 -4.31
C LEU A 337 -2.79 8.11 -2.90
N GLU A 338 -3.33 7.27 -2.04
CA GLU A 338 -3.80 7.67 -0.73
C GLU A 338 -2.63 7.97 0.22
N PHE A 339 -1.66 7.06 0.33
CA PHE A 339 -0.53 7.22 1.26
C PHE A 339 0.50 8.23 0.77
N SER A 340 1.00 8.09 -0.47
CA SER A 340 2.03 9.01 -0.98
C SER A 340 1.48 10.41 -1.20
N GLY A 341 0.22 10.53 -1.62
CA GLY A 341 -0.45 11.84 -1.70
C GLY A 341 -0.51 12.54 -0.34
N GLN A 342 -0.81 11.79 0.73
CA GLN A 342 -0.82 12.33 2.09
C GLN A 342 0.61 12.67 2.61
N ALA A 343 1.63 11.95 2.12
CA ALA A 343 3.03 12.24 2.44
C ALA A 343 3.63 13.37 1.58
N GLY A 344 2.86 13.94 0.63
CA GLY A 344 3.30 15.00 -0.26
C GLY A 344 4.31 14.53 -1.31
N LEU A 345 4.12 13.31 -1.86
CA LEU A 345 4.89 12.78 -2.98
C LEU A 345 4.06 12.82 -4.25
N GLU A 346 4.67 13.24 -5.35
CA GLU A 346 4.07 13.31 -6.68
C GLU A 346 4.66 12.30 -7.67
N TRP A 347 5.74 11.58 -7.26
CA TRP A 347 6.44 10.60 -8.08
C TRP A 347 6.97 11.18 -9.41
N THR A 348 7.48 12.40 -9.36
CA THR A 348 7.97 13.15 -10.54
C THR A 348 9.41 12.81 -10.92
N GLY A 349 10.03 11.82 -10.26
CA GLY A 349 11.44 11.49 -10.46
C GLY A 349 11.77 11.01 -11.86
N ILE A 350 12.88 11.50 -12.39
CA ILE A 350 13.48 11.05 -13.66
C ILE A 350 14.61 10.07 -13.32
N ALA A 351 14.62 8.91 -13.97
CA ALA A 351 15.64 7.90 -13.70
C ALA A 351 17.04 8.41 -14.11
N TYR A 352 18.02 8.22 -13.23
CA TYR A 352 19.42 8.49 -13.55
C TYR A 352 19.96 7.42 -14.47
N GLU A 353 20.06 7.74 -15.76
CA GLU A 353 20.65 6.88 -16.79
C GLU A 353 21.98 7.46 -17.25
N PRO A 354 23.10 7.10 -16.60
CA PRO A 354 24.41 7.59 -17.01
C PRO A 354 24.79 7.02 -18.37
N PHE A 355 25.54 7.82 -19.14
CA PHE A 355 26.14 7.35 -20.40
C PHE A 355 27.00 6.10 -20.13
N LYS A 356 26.62 4.95 -20.71
CA LYS A 356 27.30 3.67 -20.54
C LYS A 356 27.58 3.03 -21.88
N VAL A 357 28.71 2.36 -22.00
CA VAL A 357 28.97 1.46 -23.11
C VAL A 357 27.98 0.30 -23.03
N ASN A 358 27.22 0.08 -24.07
CA ASN A 358 26.29 -1.03 -24.16
C ASN A 358 27.04 -2.29 -24.63
N ASP A 359 27.42 -3.14 -23.68
CA ASP A 359 28.17 -4.40 -23.96
C ASP A 359 27.43 -5.35 -24.92
N LYS A 360 26.14 -5.08 -25.20
CA LYS A 360 25.36 -5.85 -26.18
C LYS A 360 25.62 -5.43 -27.65
N ILE A 361 26.19 -4.25 -27.87
CA ILE A 361 26.46 -3.73 -29.22
C ILE A 361 27.89 -4.12 -29.69
N ILE A 362 28.75 -4.56 -28.79
CA ILE A 362 30.17 -4.88 -29.03
C ILE A 362 30.39 -6.40 -29.23
N LYS A 363 29.32 -7.20 -29.33
CA LYS A 363 29.43 -8.64 -29.65
C LYS A 363 29.03 -8.91 -31.09
#